data_08437e7f546b6e97e9b94499d8f23cf2
#
_entry.id   08437e7f546b6e97e9b94499d8f23cf2
#
_cell.length_a   1.000
_cell.length_b   1.000
_cell.length_c   1.000
_cell.angle_alpha   90.00
_cell.angle_beta   90.00
_cell.angle_gamma   90.00
#
_symmetry.space_group_name_H-M   'P 1'
#
loop_
_entity.id
_entity.type
_entity.pdbx_description
1 polymer ?
#
loop_
_entity_poly.entity_id
_entity_poly.type
_entity_poly.pdbx_seq_one_letter_code
_entity_poly.pdbx_strand_id
1 'polypeptide(L)'
;MAAKGEGIVERSLVEDDHILEQEKLIIEGVDVSGRWNTFLAPRVQEDYATSLEAEVQALGVGENIRRCWQCGMCTASCTANSVYPDFNPRHFIYLVKLGDVQRLSKLADVVWRCVGCYKCSQRCPREVNPAEVMEAIGVIVHRRWGERVAREEQVGTQAYKAQIYGTGRLNLATLMAANLRGLGRQRELFSSEQMRIGMKMFRDSRLFHTLRLGRAPGWSRLRRVLEEHRRSREEVHP
;
A
#
# COMPACT_ATOMS: atom_id res chain seq x y z
N MET A 1 30.59 -24.90 14.18
CA MET A 1 31.63 -23.90 14.50
C MET A 1 31.53 -22.82 13.45
N ALA A 2 30.74 -21.77 13.69
CA ALA A 2 30.69 -20.63 12.79
C ALA A 2 32.00 -19.86 12.97
N ALA A 3 32.70 -19.59 11.86
CA ALA A 3 33.88 -18.76 11.85
C ALA A 3 33.53 -17.40 12.47
N LYS A 4 34.22 -17.01 13.54
CA LYS A 4 34.23 -15.63 14.03
C LYS A 4 34.72 -14.78 12.86
N GLY A 5 33.80 -14.14 12.15
CA GLY A 5 34.16 -13.15 11.17
C GLY A 5 34.87 -12.02 11.88
N GLU A 6 36.13 -11.80 11.54
CA GLU A 6 36.84 -10.57 11.91
C GLU A 6 36.04 -9.42 11.33
N GLY A 7 35.35 -8.71 12.23
CA GLY A 7 34.34 -7.77 11.82
C GLY A 7 34.95 -6.58 11.11
N ILE A 8 34.27 -6.13 10.09
CA ILE A 8 34.46 -4.85 9.40
C ILE A 8 34.59 -3.67 10.39
N VAL A 9 34.13 -3.86 11.63
CA VAL A 9 34.18 -2.89 12.74
C VAL A 9 35.60 -2.47 13.11
N GLU A 10 36.62 -3.33 12.97
CA GLU A 10 38.02 -2.98 13.27
C GLU A 10 38.62 -1.93 12.32
N ARG A 11 37.96 -1.68 11.19
CA ARG A 11 38.38 -0.69 10.19
C ARG A 11 37.46 0.55 10.19
N SER A 12 36.45 0.61 11.03
CA SER A 12 35.60 1.79 11.12
C SER A 12 36.32 2.91 11.88
N LEU A 13 36.20 4.14 11.37
CA LEU A 13 36.67 5.36 12.05
C LEU A 13 35.83 5.69 13.29
N VAL A 14 35.32 4.68 13.98
CA VAL A 14 34.50 4.84 15.19
C VAL A 14 35.45 4.88 16.37
N GLU A 15 35.32 5.92 17.18
CA GLU A 15 36.06 6.06 18.42
C GLU A 15 35.70 4.94 19.41
N ASP A 16 36.67 4.49 20.22
CA ASP A 16 36.50 3.34 21.10
C ASP A 16 35.39 3.50 22.15
N ASP A 17 35.07 4.75 22.55
CA ASP A 17 33.97 5.07 23.46
C ASP A 17 32.57 4.81 22.84
N HIS A 18 32.49 4.68 21.52
CA HIS A 18 31.27 4.32 20.80
C HIS A 18 31.16 2.81 20.51
N ILE A 19 32.06 1.98 21.04
CA ILE A 19 32.05 0.54 20.86
C ILE A 19 31.58 -0.11 22.16
N LEU A 20 30.45 -0.81 22.10
CA LEU A 20 29.97 -1.68 23.17
C LEU A 20 30.48 -3.09 22.95
N GLU A 21 31.17 -3.62 23.95
CA GLU A 21 31.58 -5.02 24.00
C GLU A 21 30.64 -5.79 24.94
N GLN A 22 29.98 -6.80 24.41
CA GLN A 22 29.03 -7.63 25.16
C GLN A 22 29.48 -9.07 25.08
N GLU A 23 29.84 -9.66 26.24
CA GLU A 23 30.28 -11.05 26.31
C GLU A 23 29.12 -12.03 26.04
N LYS A 24 27.90 -11.64 26.44
CA LYS A 24 26.72 -12.47 26.24
C LYS A 24 25.50 -11.58 25.98
N LEU A 25 25.08 -11.53 24.76
CA LEU A 25 23.87 -10.81 24.36
C LEU A 25 23.00 -11.74 23.50
N ILE A 26 21.85 -12.13 24.06
CA ILE A 26 20.86 -12.96 23.35
C ILE A 26 19.61 -12.10 23.15
N ILE A 27 19.22 -11.88 21.89
CA ILE A 27 18.01 -11.16 21.54
C ILE A 27 17.09 -12.13 20.78
N GLU A 28 15.88 -12.34 21.31
CA GLU A 28 14.86 -13.24 20.72
C GLU A 28 15.41 -14.65 20.39
N GLY A 29 16.30 -15.18 21.27
CA GLY A 29 16.87 -16.52 21.11
C GLY A 29 18.10 -16.61 20.20
N VAL A 30 18.50 -15.51 19.56
CA VAL A 30 19.70 -15.44 18.71
C VAL A 30 20.84 -14.82 19.49
N ASP A 31 22.00 -15.49 19.49
CA ASP A 31 23.23 -14.96 20.09
C ASP A 31 23.84 -13.90 19.18
N VAL A 32 23.84 -12.65 19.66
CA VAL A 32 24.38 -11.48 19.00
C VAL A 32 25.54 -10.88 19.81
N SER A 33 26.20 -11.70 20.62
CA SER A 33 27.36 -11.28 21.40
C SER A 33 28.49 -10.78 20.52
N GLY A 34 29.27 -9.85 21.02
CA GLY A 34 30.42 -9.29 20.31
C GLY A 34 30.59 -7.80 20.53
N ARG A 35 31.30 -7.17 19.59
CA ARG A 35 31.57 -5.73 19.58
C ARG A 35 30.55 -5.01 18.70
N TRP A 36 29.85 -4.05 19.25
CA TRP A 36 28.80 -3.30 18.57
C TRP A 36 29.10 -1.80 18.62
N ASN A 37 28.86 -1.15 17.48
CA ASN A 37 28.84 0.30 17.40
C ASN A 37 27.56 0.83 18.06
N THR A 38 27.69 1.77 19.01
CA THR A 38 26.54 2.38 19.70
C THR A 38 25.56 3.10 18.78
N PHE A 39 25.97 3.44 17.56
CA PHE A 39 25.10 4.00 16.52
C PHE A 39 24.24 2.93 15.82
N LEU A 40 24.58 1.64 15.97
CA LEU A 40 23.88 0.54 15.36
C LEU A 40 23.32 -0.38 16.45
N ALA A 41 22.04 -0.28 16.72
CA ALA A 41 21.36 -1.25 17.58
C ALA A 41 21.25 -2.60 16.87
N PRO A 42 21.73 -3.71 17.46
CA PRO A 42 21.50 -5.04 16.90
C PRO A 42 20.01 -5.32 16.85
N ARG A 43 19.53 -5.86 15.75
CA ARG A 43 18.16 -6.30 15.59
C ARG A 43 18.15 -7.73 15.11
N VAL A 44 17.44 -8.55 15.84
CA VAL A 44 17.06 -9.88 15.42
C VAL A 44 15.62 -9.81 14.94
N GLN A 45 15.37 -10.31 13.76
CA GLN A 45 14.06 -10.34 13.16
C GLN A 45 13.87 -11.70 12.51
N GLU A 46 12.90 -12.45 13.00
CA GLU A 46 12.65 -13.83 12.59
C GLU A 46 11.91 -13.91 11.24
N ASP A 47 11.14 -12.87 10.89
CA ASP A 47 10.20 -12.88 9.75
C ASP A 47 10.74 -12.17 8.51
N TYR A 48 11.99 -12.40 8.13
CA TYR A 48 12.51 -11.93 6.85
C TYR A 48 12.05 -12.84 5.69
N ALA A 49 11.26 -12.28 4.78
CA ALA A 49 10.89 -12.96 3.55
C ALA A 49 11.74 -12.43 2.38
N THR A 50 12.82 -13.12 2.04
CA THR A 50 13.68 -12.77 0.90
C THR A 50 12.95 -12.77 -0.43
N SER A 51 11.79 -13.44 -0.50
CA SER A 51 10.91 -13.47 -1.67
C SER A 51 10.05 -12.22 -1.86
N LEU A 52 9.91 -11.34 -0.85
CA LEU A 52 8.96 -10.21 -0.89
C LEU A 52 9.27 -9.23 -2.03
N GLU A 53 10.54 -8.94 -2.28
CA GLU A 53 10.95 -8.11 -3.42
C GLU A 53 10.60 -8.79 -4.76
N ALA A 54 10.83 -10.09 -4.86
CA ALA A 54 10.48 -10.86 -6.04
C ALA A 54 8.97 -10.92 -6.28
N GLU A 55 8.17 -11.01 -5.21
CA GLU A 55 6.70 -10.95 -5.31
C GLU A 55 6.22 -9.59 -5.86
N VAL A 56 6.82 -8.48 -5.40
CA VAL A 56 6.53 -7.14 -5.92
C VAL A 56 6.88 -7.05 -7.41
N GLN A 57 8.03 -7.57 -7.80
CA GLN A 57 8.45 -7.59 -9.21
C GLN A 57 7.54 -8.44 -10.10
N ALA A 58 7.10 -9.60 -9.60
CA ALA A 58 6.23 -10.51 -10.33
C ALA A 58 4.85 -9.91 -10.67
N LEU A 59 4.43 -8.84 -9.98
CA LEU A 59 3.19 -8.13 -10.31
C LEU A 59 3.30 -7.23 -11.55
N GLY A 60 4.51 -7.06 -12.12
CA GLY A 60 4.76 -6.25 -13.31
C GLY A 60 4.76 -4.73 -13.05
N VAL A 61 3.96 -4.26 -12.09
CA VAL A 61 3.90 -2.83 -11.73
C VAL A 61 5.02 -2.39 -10.77
N GLY A 62 5.71 -3.32 -10.10
CA GLY A 62 6.83 -3.07 -9.20
C GLY A 62 8.20 -3.50 -9.74
N GLU A 63 8.30 -3.74 -11.04
CA GLU A 63 9.45 -4.38 -11.71
C GLU A 63 10.79 -3.72 -11.39
N ASN A 64 10.83 -2.40 -11.34
CA ASN A 64 12.05 -1.62 -11.18
C ASN A 64 12.47 -1.36 -9.72
N ILE A 65 11.87 -2.01 -8.74
CA ILE A 65 12.15 -1.77 -7.30
C ILE A 65 13.65 -1.93 -6.96
N ARG A 66 14.36 -2.84 -7.63
CA ARG A 66 15.80 -3.07 -7.41
C ARG A 66 16.66 -1.84 -7.67
N ARG A 67 16.25 -0.96 -8.59
CA ARG A 67 16.98 0.26 -8.91
C ARG A 67 16.99 1.29 -7.77
N CYS A 68 16.19 1.09 -6.71
CA CYS A 68 16.07 2.03 -5.62
C CYS A 68 17.35 2.08 -4.77
N TRP A 69 17.96 3.24 -4.67
CA TRP A 69 19.11 3.54 -3.81
C TRP A 69 18.75 4.36 -2.57
N GLN A 70 17.47 4.47 -2.27
CA GLN A 70 16.99 5.11 -1.03
C GLN A 70 17.30 6.63 -0.91
N CYS A 71 17.34 7.38 -2.00
CA CYS A 71 17.65 8.82 -2.03
C CYS A 71 16.61 9.72 -1.33
N GLY A 72 15.39 9.22 -1.09
CA GLY A 72 14.34 9.98 -0.38
C GLY A 72 13.50 10.93 -1.23
N MET A 73 13.78 11.10 -2.52
CA MET A 73 13.04 12.03 -3.40
C MET A 73 11.54 11.72 -3.45
N CYS A 74 11.17 10.43 -3.45
CA CYS A 74 9.76 10.00 -3.44
C CYS A 74 9.02 10.47 -2.18
N THR A 75 9.66 10.42 -1.00
CA THR A 75 9.07 10.89 0.25
C THR A 75 9.02 12.41 0.31
N ALA A 76 10.12 13.09 -0.02
CA ALA A 76 10.20 14.56 -0.01
C ALA A 76 9.18 15.22 -0.95
N SER A 77 8.80 14.55 -2.03
CA SER A 77 7.81 15.07 -2.98
C SER A 77 6.38 14.56 -2.76
N CYS A 78 6.16 13.71 -1.76
CA CYS A 78 4.87 13.05 -1.56
C CYS A 78 3.84 13.98 -0.91
N THR A 79 2.70 14.20 -1.61
CA THR A 79 1.59 14.99 -1.06
C THR A 79 0.89 14.28 0.11
N ALA A 80 0.79 12.95 0.08
CA ALA A 80 0.22 12.21 1.20
C ALA A 80 1.12 12.27 2.44
N ASN A 81 2.45 12.19 2.28
CA ASN A 81 3.38 12.31 3.40
C ASN A 81 3.32 13.69 4.09
N SER A 82 3.04 14.77 3.34
CA SER A 82 2.90 16.11 3.92
C SER A 82 1.69 16.24 4.87
N VAL A 83 0.66 15.41 4.68
CA VAL A 83 -0.55 15.37 5.51
C VAL A 83 -0.46 14.27 6.57
N TYR A 84 0.10 13.14 6.18
CA TYR A 84 0.26 11.95 7.02
C TYR A 84 1.74 11.58 7.12
N PRO A 85 2.47 12.08 8.14
CA PRO A 85 3.92 11.87 8.27
C PRO A 85 4.35 10.42 8.42
N ASP A 86 3.47 9.55 8.89
CA ASP A 86 3.66 8.10 8.98
C ASP A 86 3.62 7.38 7.60
N PHE A 87 3.02 8.01 6.57
CA PHE A 87 3.06 7.52 5.21
C PHE A 87 4.36 7.91 4.51
N ASN A 88 5.28 6.98 4.37
CA ASN A 88 6.61 7.24 3.80
C ASN A 88 6.91 6.24 2.67
N PRO A 89 6.79 6.63 1.38
CA PRO A 89 7.02 5.74 0.25
C PRO A 89 8.43 5.12 0.25
N ARG A 90 9.46 5.87 0.61
CA ARG A 90 10.82 5.35 0.73
C ARG A 90 10.92 4.23 1.75
N HIS A 91 10.23 4.39 2.89
CA HIS A 91 10.25 3.40 3.96
C HIS A 91 9.56 2.10 3.54
N PHE A 92 8.43 2.18 2.86
CA PHE A 92 7.75 0.99 2.31
C PHE A 92 8.64 0.23 1.31
N ILE A 93 9.29 0.93 0.38
CA ILE A 93 10.25 0.32 -0.55
C ILE A 93 11.42 -0.32 0.20
N TYR A 94 11.91 0.33 1.25
CA TYR A 94 12.98 -0.21 2.10
C TYR A 94 12.56 -1.51 2.80
N LEU A 95 11.37 -1.55 3.40
CA LEU A 95 10.84 -2.74 4.06
C LEU A 95 10.71 -3.94 3.09
N VAL A 96 10.23 -3.68 1.87
CA VAL A 96 10.13 -4.70 0.84
C VAL A 96 11.49 -5.22 0.43
N LYS A 97 12.46 -4.34 0.20
CA LYS A 97 13.84 -4.74 -0.15
C LYS A 97 14.54 -5.51 0.95
N LEU A 98 14.24 -5.22 2.21
CA LEU A 98 14.72 -6.01 3.35
C LEU A 98 13.96 -7.33 3.52
N GLY A 99 12.74 -7.44 3.00
CA GLY A 99 11.85 -8.54 3.29
C GLY A 99 11.22 -8.48 4.68
N ASP A 100 11.13 -7.28 5.30
CA ASP A 100 10.62 -7.08 6.64
C ASP A 100 9.09 -7.15 6.67
N VAL A 101 8.57 -8.37 6.69
CA VAL A 101 7.13 -8.67 6.68
C VAL A 101 6.46 -8.18 7.97
N GLN A 102 7.14 -8.31 9.12
CA GLN A 102 6.59 -7.93 10.41
C GLN A 102 6.29 -6.43 10.50
N ARG A 103 7.24 -5.59 10.08
CA ARG A 103 7.01 -4.13 10.04
C ARG A 103 6.03 -3.74 8.97
N LEU A 104 6.07 -4.39 7.81
CA LEU A 104 5.11 -4.15 6.76
C LEU A 104 3.69 -4.45 7.24
N SER A 105 3.48 -5.54 8.00
CA SER A 105 2.16 -5.87 8.58
C SER A 105 1.64 -4.80 9.54
N LYS A 106 2.52 -4.19 10.35
CA LYS A 106 2.16 -3.09 11.27
C LYS A 106 1.78 -1.81 10.52
N LEU A 107 2.29 -1.62 9.32
CA LEU A 107 2.03 -0.46 8.46
C LEU A 107 1.00 -0.76 7.36
N ALA A 108 0.34 -1.91 7.42
CA ALA A 108 -0.55 -2.38 6.37
C ALA A 108 -1.72 -1.42 6.09
N ASP A 109 -2.28 -0.76 7.12
CA ASP A 109 -3.32 0.27 6.94
C ASP A 109 -2.77 1.56 6.32
N VAL A 110 -1.51 1.87 6.62
CA VAL A 110 -0.89 3.12 6.17
C VAL A 110 -0.61 3.13 4.67
N VAL A 111 -0.41 1.97 4.04
CA VAL A 111 -0.13 1.87 2.60
C VAL A 111 -1.25 2.47 1.75
N TRP A 112 -2.50 2.42 2.23
CA TRP A 112 -3.69 2.90 1.55
C TRP A 112 -3.84 4.42 1.53
N ARG A 113 -2.98 5.15 2.22
CA ARG A 113 -2.91 6.62 2.15
C ARG A 113 -2.29 7.12 0.85
N CYS A 114 -1.78 6.22 0.01
CA CYS A 114 -1.31 6.55 -1.32
C CYS A 114 -2.49 6.96 -2.22
N VAL A 115 -2.48 8.23 -2.65
CA VAL A 115 -3.54 8.77 -3.53
C VAL A 115 -3.26 8.55 -5.02
N GLY A 116 -2.24 7.80 -5.39
CA GLY A 116 -1.93 7.48 -6.79
C GLY A 116 -1.61 8.70 -7.66
N CYS A 117 -1.03 9.77 -7.11
CA CYS A 117 -0.78 11.01 -7.86
C CYS A 117 0.47 10.95 -8.77
N TYR A 118 1.25 9.90 -8.74
CA TYR A 118 2.46 9.64 -9.55
C TYR A 118 3.59 10.66 -9.44
N LYS A 119 3.47 11.66 -8.58
CA LYS A 119 4.49 12.71 -8.41
C LYS A 119 5.86 12.15 -8.01
N CYS A 120 5.88 11.10 -7.19
CA CYS A 120 7.10 10.38 -6.80
C CYS A 120 7.74 9.62 -7.95
N SER A 121 6.96 9.04 -8.87
CA SER A 121 7.43 8.34 -10.06
C SER A 121 8.08 9.31 -11.04
N GLN A 122 7.46 10.46 -11.29
CA GLN A 122 7.99 11.49 -12.20
C GLN A 122 9.29 12.12 -11.71
N ARG A 123 9.56 12.09 -10.41
CA ARG A 123 10.76 12.67 -9.79
C ARG A 123 11.82 11.66 -9.43
N CYS A 124 11.60 10.37 -9.68
CA CYS A 124 12.56 9.32 -9.34
C CYS A 124 13.76 9.33 -10.30
N PRO A 125 14.99 9.64 -9.82
CA PRO A 125 16.16 9.70 -10.71
C PRO A 125 16.61 8.31 -11.21
N ARG A 126 16.03 7.25 -10.66
CA ARG A 126 16.37 5.84 -11.00
C ARG A 126 15.22 5.12 -11.71
N GLU A 127 14.16 5.83 -12.06
CA GLU A 127 13.00 5.25 -12.75
C GLU A 127 12.40 4.02 -12.04
N VAL A 128 12.41 4.07 -10.70
CA VAL A 128 11.85 3.00 -9.85
C VAL A 128 10.34 2.94 -9.97
N ASN A 129 9.71 4.05 -10.38
CA ASN A 129 8.26 4.23 -10.39
C ASN A 129 7.62 3.97 -9.00
N PRO A 130 7.98 4.75 -7.96
CA PRO A 130 7.53 4.47 -6.60
C PRO A 130 6.01 4.38 -6.44
N ALA A 131 5.21 5.08 -7.24
CA ALA A 131 3.75 4.97 -7.18
C ALA A 131 3.28 3.56 -7.57
N GLU A 132 3.86 2.98 -8.61
CA GLU A 132 3.56 1.62 -9.07
C GLU A 132 4.04 0.57 -8.06
N VAL A 133 5.22 0.79 -7.46
CA VAL A 133 5.70 -0.05 -6.36
C VAL A 133 4.75 -0.02 -5.17
N MET A 134 4.20 1.17 -4.81
CA MET A 134 3.20 1.28 -3.74
C MET A 134 1.91 0.54 -4.09
N GLU A 135 1.48 0.55 -5.34
CA GLU A 135 0.34 -0.23 -5.83
C GLU A 135 0.60 -1.74 -5.66
N ALA A 136 1.78 -2.21 -6.08
CA ALA A 136 2.19 -3.62 -5.90
C ALA A 136 2.21 -4.02 -4.42
N ILE A 137 2.75 -3.16 -3.54
CA ILE A 137 2.74 -3.37 -2.09
C ILE A 137 1.31 -3.45 -1.58
N GLY A 138 0.42 -2.56 -2.03
CA GLY A 138 -1.00 -2.59 -1.68
C GLY A 138 -1.67 -3.92 -2.05
N VAL A 139 -1.38 -4.47 -3.22
CA VAL A 139 -1.89 -5.78 -3.65
C VAL A 139 -1.39 -6.90 -2.73
N ILE A 140 -0.10 -6.90 -2.37
CA ILE A 140 0.46 -7.92 -1.47
C ILE A 140 -0.12 -7.80 -0.07
N VAL A 141 -0.22 -6.58 0.47
CA VAL A 141 -0.85 -6.29 1.76
C VAL A 141 -2.29 -6.78 1.78
N HIS A 142 -3.05 -6.52 0.72
CA HIS A 142 -4.43 -7.00 0.60
C HIS A 142 -4.52 -8.53 0.56
N ARG A 143 -3.64 -9.20 -0.18
CA ARG A 143 -3.61 -10.67 -0.25
C ARG A 143 -3.27 -11.31 1.09
N ARG A 144 -2.33 -10.74 1.84
CA ARG A 144 -1.84 -11.32 3.10
C ARG A 144 -2.70 -10.95 4.31
N TRP A 145 -3.22 -9.73 4.38
CA TRP A 145 -3.89 -9.18 5.57
C TRP A 145 -5.23 -8.49 5.29
N GLY A 146 -5.74 -8.58 4.07
CA GLY A 146 -6.88 -7.80 3.59
C GLY A 146 -8.13 -7.89 4.46
N GLU A 147 -8.40 -9.03 5.12
CA GLU A 147 -9.56 -9.19 5.99
C GLU A 147 -9.47 -8.32 7.26
N ARG A 148 -8.25 -7.96 7.70
CA ARG A 148 -7.99 -7.22 8.95
C ARG A 148 -7.71 -5.75 8.71
N VAL A 149 -7.43 -5.37 7.48
CA VAL A 149 -6.79 -4.10 7.13
C VAL A 149 -7.62 -3.36 6.10
N ALA A 150 -7.67 -2.04 6.19
CA ALA A 150 -8.26 -1.16 5.17
C ALA A 150 -9.74 -1.45 4.85
N ARG A 151 -10.55 -1.75 5.88
CA ARG A 151 -11.97 -2.08 5.70
C ARG A 151 -12.74 -0.98 4.95
N GLU A 152 -12.43 0.28 5.21
CA GLU A 152 -13.11 1.42 4.58
C GLU A 152 -12.80 1.47 3.08
N GLU A 153 -11.54 1.29 2.71
CA GLU A 153 -11.09 1.26 1.32
C GLU A 153 -11.63 0.04 0.57
N GLN A 154 -11.69 -1.11 1.22
CA GLN A 154 -12.26 -2.32 0.63
C GLN A 154 -13.74 -2.15 0.31
N VAL A 155 -14.53 -1.64 1.28
CA VAL A 155 -15.95 -1.38 1.08
C VAL A 155 -16.16 -0.37 -0.05
N GLY A 156 -15.38 0.72 -0.07
CA GLY A 156 -15.41 1.72 -1.13
C GLY A 156 -15.07 1.13 -2.49
N THR A 157 -14.01 0.34 -2.58
CA THR A 157 -13.59 -0.33 -3.82
C THR A 157 -14.63 -1.33 -4.30
N GLN A 158 -15.23 -2.12 -3.40
CA GLN A 158 -16.29 -3.08 -3.76
C GLN A 158 -17.54 -2.36 -4.27
N ALA A 159 -17.96 -1.28 -3.60
CA ALA A 159 -19.09 -0.47 -4.03
C ALA A 159 -18.85 0.16 -5.42
N TYR A 160 -17.63 0.66 -5.65
CA TYR A 160 -17.20 1.19 -6.94
C TYR A 160 -17.25 0.12 -8.04
N LYS A 161 -16.60 -1.02 -7.80
CA LYS A 161 -16.61 -2.17 -8.74
C LYS A 161 -18.03 -2.62 -9.05
N ALA A 162 -18.87 -2.79 -8.03
CA ALA A 162 -20.26 -3.24 -8.21
C ALA A 162 -21.06 -2.28 -9.09
N GLN A 163 -20.88 -0.96 -8.97
CA GLN A 163 -21.53 0.01 -9.84
C GLN A 163 -21.02 -0.07 -11.28
N ILE A 164 -19.71 -0.07 -11.48
CA ILE A 164 -19.14 -0.15 -12.83
C ILE A 164 -19.57 -1.44 -13.51
N TYR A 165 -19.46 -2.59 -12.84
CA TYR A 165 -19.91 -3.87 -13.40
C TYR A 165 -21.42 -3.97 -13.59
N GLY A 166 -22.22 -3.29 -12.77
CA GLY A 166 -23.67 -3.28 -12.87
C GLY A 166 -24.21 -2.40 -14.01
N THR A 167 -23.65 -1.22 -14.15
CA THR A 167 -24.22 -0.15 -15.02
C THR A 167 -23.27 0.41 -16.08
N GLY A 168 -21.97 0.15 -15.97
CA GLY A 168 -20.92 0.76 -16.79
C GLY A 168 -20.70 2.25 -16.50
N ARG A 169 -21.27 2.77 -15.42
CA ARG A 169 -21.20 4.18 -15.03
C ARG A 169 -21.08 4.30 -13.53
N LEU A 170 -20.40 5.37 -13.10
CA LEU A 170 -20.33 5.74 -11.71
C LEU A 170 -21.40 6.79 -11.40
N ASN A 171 -22.20 6.52 -10.38
CA ASN A 171 -23.13 7.48 -9.80
C ASN A 171 -22.70 7.77 -8.35
N LEU A 172 -22.31 9.01 -8.11
CA LEU A 172 -21.76 9.41 -6.81
C LEU A 172 -22.73 9.20 -5.65
N ALA A 173 -24.02 9.49 -5.86
CA ALA A 173 -25.04 9.36 -4.79
C ALA A 173 -25.22 7.88 -4.39
N THR A 174 -25.36 6.98 -5.37
CA THR A 174 -25.51 5.55 -5.11
C THR A 174 -24.22 4.94 -4.58
N LEU A 175 -23.04 5.43 -5.00
CA LEU A 175 -21.76 5.01 -4.47
C LEU A 175 -21.62 5.37 -2.99
N MET A 176 -21.93 6.62 -2.63
CA MET A 176 -21.91 7.06 -1.22
C MET A 176 -22.88 6.23 -0.36
N ALA A 177 -24.11 6.02 -0.85
CA ALA A 177 -25.09 5.21 -0.14
C ALA A 177 -24.61 3.75 0.04
N ALA A 178 -24.01 3.15 -0.99
CA ALA A 178 -23.48 1.80 -0.93
C ALA A 178 -22.28 1.69 0.03
N ASN A 179 -21.38 2.68 0.01
CA ASN A 179 -20.24 2.75 0.90
C ASN A 179 -20.66 2.88 2.37
N LEU A 180 -21.52 3.84 2.70
CA LEU A 180 -22.03 4.03 4.06
C LEU A 180 -22.82 2.81 4.56
N ARG A 181 -23.55 2.13 3.67
CA ARG A 181 -24.24 0.87 4.01
C ARG A 181 -23.23 -0.24 4.33
N GLY A 182 -22.20 -0.40 3.53
CA GLY A 182 -21.15 -1.41 3.74
C GLY A 182 -20.37 -1.18 5.04
N LEU A 183 -20.22 0.07 5.47
CA LEU A 183 -19.58 0.46 6.73
C LEU A 183 -20.52 0.39 7.94
N GLY A 184 -21.81 0.14 7.74
CA GLY A 184 -22.81 0.17 8.81
C GLY A 184 -23.18 1.59 9.28
N ARG A 185 -22.79 2.63 8.52
CA ARG A 185 -22.95 4.05 8.85
C ARG A 185 -24.14 4.70 8.13
N GLN A 186 -25.19 3.94 7.85
CA GLN A 186 -26.37 4.41 7.08
C GLN A 186 -27.05 5.65 7.70
N ARG A 187 -26.99 5.78 9.04
CA ARG A 187 -27.57 6.94 9.75
C ARG A 187 -26.94 8.26 9.33
N GLU A 188 -25.69 8.24 8.88
CA GLU A 188 -25.00 9.45 8.43
C GLU A 188 -25.54 10.00 7.11
N LEU A 189 -26.22 9.18 6.29
CA LEU A 189 -26.96 9.66 5.11
C LEU A 189 -28.00 10.72 5.46
N PHE A 190 -28.54 10.66 6.67
CA PHE A 190 -29.55 11.57 7.17
C PHE A 190 -28.97 12.68 8.06
N SER A 191 -27.64 12.82 8.11
CA SER A 191 -27.02 13.93 8.84
C SER A 191 -27.36 15.27 8.19
N SER A 192 -27.38 16.32 8.97
CA SER A 192 -27.72 17.69 8.52
C SER A 192 -26.77 18.15 7.39
N GLU A 193 -25.53 17.73 7.42
CA GLU A 193 -24.51 18.06 6.41
C GLU A 193 -24.78 17.32 5.09
N GLN A 194 -25.03 16.01 5.13
CA GLN A 194 -25.37 15.22 3.94
C GLN A 194 -26.69 15.67 3.32
N MET A 195 -27.70 16.01 4.14
CA MET A 195 -28.95 16.59 3.68
C MET A 195 -28.72 17.93 2.97
N ARG A 196 -27.87 18.79 3.51
CA ARG A 196 -27.53 20.08 2.88
C ARG A 196 -26.85 19.88 1.54
N ILE A 197 -25.88 18.93 1.45
CA ILE A 197 -25.21 18.58 0.20
C ILE A 197 -26.22 18.02 -0.81
N GLY A 198 -27.07 17.09 -0.39
CA GLY A 198 -28.12 16.52 -1.23
C GLY A 198 -29.09 17.56 -1.76
N MET A 199 -29.55 18.50 -0.93
CA MET A 199 -30.42 19.59 -1.32
C MET A 199 -29.74 20.52 -2.34
N LYS A 200 -28.45 20.82 -2.15
CA LYS A 200 -27.69 21.63 -3.10
C LYS A 200 -27.56 20.92 -4.46
N MET A 201 -27.23 19.61 -4.44
CA MET A 201 -27.15 18.81 -5.67
C MET A 201 -28.51 18.70 -6.39
N PHE A 202 -29.60 18.60 -5.63
CA PHE A 202 -30.96 18.60 -6.17
C PHE A 202 -31.31 19.94 -6.85
N ARG A 203 -31.02 21.06 -6.18
CA ARG A 203 -31.27 22.41 -6.73
C ARG A 203 -30.46 22.67 -7.99
N ASP A 204 -29.23 22.16 -8.05
CA ASP A 204 -28.34 22.34 -9.22
C ASP A 204 -28.66 21.34 -10.37
N SER A 205 -29.80 20.63 -10.32
CA SER A 205 -30.26 19.63 -11.29
C SER A 205 -29.32 18.45 -11.53
N ARG A 206 -28.17 18.43 -10.88
CA ARG A 206 -27.14 17.39 -11.06
C ARG A 206 -27.62 16.03 -10.57
N LEU A 207 -28.41 16.00 -9.51
CA LEU A 207 -28.94 14.74 -8.96
C LEU A 207 -29.92 14.08 -9.94
N PHE A 208 -30.81 14.85 -10.57
CA PHE A 208 -31.76 14.35 -11.57
C PHE A 208 -31.05 13.79 -12.79
N HIS A 209 -30.01 14.48 -13.26
CA HIS A 209 -29.24 14.00 -14.38
C HIS A 209 -28.50 12.69 -14.06
N THR A 210 -27.94 12.56 -12.85
CA THR A 210 -27.24 11.35 -12.42
C THR A 210 -28.18 10.17 -12.14
N LEU A 211 -29.36 10.42 -11.59
CA LEU A 211 -30.38 9.39 -11.33
C LEU A 211 -31.03 8.89 -12.64
N ARG A 212 -31.16 9.75 -13.65
CA ARG A 212 -31.74 9.42 -14.96
C ARG A 212 -30.78 8.67 -15.87
N LEU A 213 -29.49 8.66 -15.56
CA LEU A 213 -28.49 7.91 -16.31
C LEU A 213 -28.60 6.41 -15.98
N GLY A 214 -29.38 5.70 -16.77
CA GLY A 214 -29.41 4.23 -16.77
C GLY A 214 -28.06 3.59 -17.10
N ARG A 215 -28.05 2.37 -17.56
CA ARG A 215 -26.83 1.69 -18.03
C ARG A 215 -26.17 2.45 -19.15
N ALA A 216 -24.83 2.38 -19.21
CA ALA A 216 -24.08 2.97 -20.31
C ALA A 216 -24.49 2.31 -21.64
N PRO A 217 -24.63 3.07 -22.75
CA PRO A 217 -24.91 2.50 -24.05
C PRO A 217 -23.87 1.43 -24.40
N GLY A 218 -24.33 0.27 -24.88
CA GLY A 218 -23.43 -0.83 -25.24
C GLY A 218 -22.82 -1.62 -24.06
N TRP A 219 -23.13 -1.25 -22.79
CA TRP A 219 -22.54 -1.86 -21.62
C TRP A 219 -22.79 -3.36 -21.53
N SER A 220 -23.99 -3.83 -21.88
CA SER A 220 -24.31 -5.26 -21.86
C SER A 220 -23.41 -6.08 -22.77
N ARG A 221 -23.01 -5.52 -23.92
CA ARG A 221 -22.07 -6.16 -24.85
C ARG A 221 -20.65 -6.17 -24.27
N LEU A 222 -20.18 -5.04 -23.78
CA LEU A 222 -18.85 -4.94 -23.17
C LEU A 222 -18.73 -5.86 -21.93
N ARG A 223 -19.74 -5.89 -21.08
CA ARG A 223 -19.76 -6.74 -19.90
C ARG A 223 -19.60 -8.21 -20.26
N ARG A 224 -20.25 -8.68 -21.33
CA ARG A 224 -20.11 -10.06 -21.79
C ARG A 224 -18.65 -10.39 -22.14
N VAL A 225 -17.99 -9.52 -22.91
CA VAL A 225 -16.58 -9.68 -23.27
C VAL A 225 -15.67 -9.68 -22.04
N LEU A 226 -15.93 -8.81 -21.07
CA LEU A 226 -15.17 -8.78 -19.81
C LEU A 226 -15.36 -10.05 -18.98
N GLU A 227 -16.56 -10.59 -18.93
CA GLU A 227 -16.86 -11.84 -18.22
C GLU A 227 -16.20 -13.05 -18.91
N GLU A 228 -16.21 -13.10 -20.22
CA GLU A 228 -15.49 -14.13 -21.01
C GLU A 228 -13.99 -14.07 -20.76
N HIS A 229 -13.40 -12.87 -20.80
CA HIS A 229 -11.98 -12.69 -20.55
C HIS A 229 -11.57 -13.03 -19.10
N ARG A 230 -12.43 -12.73 -18.13
CA ARG A 230 -12.20 -13.11 -16.73
C ARG A 230 -12.17 -14.62 -16.55
N ARG A 231 -13.13 -15.34 -17.15
CA ARG A 231 -13.19 -16.81 -17.09
C ARG A 231 -11.94 -17.44 -17.71
N SER A 232 -11.50 -16.95 -18.86
CA SER A 232 -10.28 -17.46 -19.51
C SER A 232 -9.03 -17.26 -18.66
N ARG A 233 -8.96 -16.20 -17.84
CA ARG A 233 -7.85 -15.95 -16.91
C ARG A 233 -7.90 -16.86 -15.67
N GLU A 234 -9.09 -17.11 -15.14
CA GLU A 234 -9.30 -18.02 -14.00
C GLU A 234 -8.96 -19.47 -14.36
N GLU A 235 -9.16 -19.87 -15.64
CA GLU A 235 -8.78 -21.19 -16.17
C GLU A 235 -7.26 -21.36 -16.37
N VAL A 236 -6.53 -20.28 -16.65
CA VAL A 236 -5.07 -20.30 -16.88
C VAL A 236 -4.27 -20.17 -15.57
N HIS A 237 -4.86 -19.59 -14.53
CA HIS A 237 -4.23 -19.38 -13.22
C HIS A 237 -5.20 -19.83 -12.10
N PRO A 238 -5.37 -21.18 -11.89
CA PRO A 238 -6.19 -21.73 -10.84
C PRO A 238 -5.68 -21.44 -9.43
#